data_bd5aac1dd36c520f3d9434bc9d395038
#
_entry.id   bd5aac1dd36c520f3d9434bc9d395038
#
_cell.length_a   1.000
_cell.length_b   1.000
_cell.length_c   1.000
_cell.angle_alpha   90.00
_cell.angle_beta   90.00
_cell.angle_gamma   90.00
#
_symmetry.space_group_name_H-M   'P 1'
#
loop_
_entity.id
_entity.type
_entity.pdbx_description
1 polymer ?
#
loop_
_entity_poly.entity_id
_entity_poly.type
_entity_poly.pdbx_seq_one_letter_code
_entity_poly.pdbx_strand_id
1 'polypeptide(L)'
;MKNILFITADQWRAECLSSLGHQVQTPNLDALAADGMLFKQHFANAVPCGPSRASLHTGMYLQNHRSGTNGTPLDARHTNWALEARKKGYDPALFGYTDTANDPREFAADHEYLQSYEGPLPGITPIVMMGTF
;
A
#
# COMPACT_ATOMS: atom_id res chain seq x y z
N MET A 1 19.88 -11.20 -6.33
CA MET A 1 18.70 -10.32 -6.30
C MET A 1 18.72 -9.59 -4.96
N LYS A 2 18.35 -8.29 -4.90
CA LYS A 2 18.29 -7.55 -3.63
C LYS A 2 16.91 -7.74 -3.00
N ASN A 3 16.85 -7.90 -1.68
CA ASN A 3 15.58 -7.89 -0.96
C ASN A 3 15.06 -6.46 -0.83
N ILE A 4 13.76 -6.28 -0.88
CA ILE A 4 13.08 -4.99 -0.76
C ILE A 4 12.07 -5.13 0.39
N LEU A 5 12.15 -4.27 1.39
CA LEU A 5 11.15 -4.11 2.43
C LEU A 5 10.41 -2.80 2.20
N PHE A 6 9.10 -2.88 1.96
CA PHE A 6 8.23 -1.74 1.75
C PHE A 6 7.24 -1.65 2.91
N ILE A 7 7.33 -0.61 3.72
CA ILE A 7 6.50 -0.40 4.90
C ILE A 7 5.59 0.81 4.67
N THR A 8 4.29 0.63 4.88
CA THR A 8 3.31 1.72 4.92
C THR A 8 2.68 1.78 6.30
N ALA A 9 2.53 2.96 6.84
CA ALA A 9 1.81 3.20 8.09
C ALA A 9 0.54 4.00 7.79
N ASP A 10 -0.61 3.46 8.23
CA ASP A 10 -1.89 4.15 8.07
C ASP A 10 -1.99 5.35 9.03
N GLN A 11 -2.55 6.46 8.56
CA GLN A 11 -2.79 7.69 9.32
C GLN A 11 -1.54 8.27 10.04
N TRP A 12 -0.33 7.90 9.61
CA TRP A 12 0.88 8.47 10.20
C TRP A 12 1.04 9.92 9.74
N ARG A 13 1.11 10.84 10.69
CA ARG A 13 1.36 12.25 10.43
C ARG A 13 2.84 12.49 10.16
N ALA A 14 3.15 13.24 9.10
CA ALA A 14 4.52 13.46 8.64
C ALA A 14 5.46 14.04 9.71
N GLU A 15 4.92 14.87 10.61
CA GLU A 15 5.67 15.49 11.70
C GLU A 15 5.93 14.57 12.91
N CYS A 16 5.29 13.38 12.98
CA CYS A 16 5.41 12.46 14.13
C CYS A 16 6.72 11.64 14.12
N LEU A 17 7.85 12.32 13.93
CA LEU A 17 9.20 11.78 14.07
C LEU A 17 9.98 12.60 15.08
N SER A 18 10.67 11.96 16.03
CA SER A 18 11.47 12.69 17.01
C SER A 18 12.64 13.45 16.37
N SER A 19 13.20 12.94 15.27
CA SER A 19 14.19 13.67 14.46
C SER A 19 13.67 14.96 13.81
N LEU A 20 12.35 15.13 13.73
CA LEU A 20 11.70 16.36 13.26
C LEU A 20 11.21 17.25 14.40
N GLY A 21 11.54 16.92 15.67
CA GLY A 21 11.19 17.71 16.84
C GLY A 21 9.86 17.32 17.49
N HIS A 22 9.23 16.21 17.09
CA HIS A 22 8.01 15.73 17.73
C HIS A 22 8.32 15.08 19.08
N GLN A 23 7.35 15.14 20.03
CA GLN A 23 7.51 14.60 21.40
C GLN A 23 7.50 13.06 21.44
N VAL A 24 6.88 12.40 20.47
CA VAL A 24 6.89 10.94 20.35
C VAL A 24 8.31 10.47 20.02
N GLN A 25 8.80 9.49 20.77
CA GLN A 25 10.12 8.93 20.56
C GLN A 25 10.08 7.86 19.46
N THR A 26 10.85 8.08 18.38
CA THR A 26 10.92 7.18 17.21
C THR A 26 12.36 6.75 16.90
N PRO A 27 13.12 6.16 17.88
CA PRO A 27 14.55 5.98 17.74
C PRO A 27 14.96 5.10 16.56
N ASN A 28 14.17 4.07 16.22
CA ASN A 28 14.46 3.19 15.10
C ASN A 28 14.22 3.87 13.75
N LEU A 29 13.16 4.68 13.64
CA LEU A 29 12.89 5.44 12.43
C LEU A 29 13.89 6.58 12.26
N ASP A 30 14.31 7.19 13.35
CA ASP A 30 15.34 8.24 13.34
C ASP A 30 16.68 7.67 12.91
N ALA A 31 17.07 6.49 13.38
CA ALA A 31 18.27 5.79 12.94
C ALA A 31 18.19 5.45 11.44
N LEU A 32 17.05 4.94 10.98
CA LEU A 32 16.85 4.65 9.56
C LEU A 32 16.93 5.93 8.71
N ALA A 33 16.37 7.04 9.19
CA ALA A 33 16.43 8.32 8.51
C ALA A 33 17.86 8.90 8.47
N ALA A 34 18.67 8.65 9.50
CA ALA A 34 20.06 9.07 9.56
C ALA A 34 20.95 8.26 8.60
N ASP A 35 20.69 6.97 8.45
CA ASP A 35 21.45 6.07 7.56
C ASP A 35 20.97 6.14 6.09
N GLY A 36 19.78 6.68 5.86
CA GLY A 36 19.12 6.72 4.56
C GLY A 36 18.84 8.13 4.05
N MET A 37 17.71 8.29 3.39
CA MET A 37 17.24 9.59 2.89
C MET A 37 15.83 9.86 3.41
N LEU A 38 15.65 10.98 4.09
CA LEU A 38 14.35 11.44 4.59
C LEU A 38 13.75 12.49 3.63
N PHE A 39 12.65 12.12 2.97
CA PHE A 39 11.89 13.03 2.12
C PHE A 39 10.86 13.79 2.96
N LYS A 40 11.13 15.06 3.25
CA LYS A 40 10.27 15.92 4.09
C LYS A 40 9.06 16.50 3.34
N GLN A 41 9.09 16.50 2.02
CA GLN A 41 8.05 17.05 1.15
C GLN A 41 7.55 15.98 0.16
N HIS A 42 7.05 14.88 0.71
CA HIS A 42 6.42 13.82 -0.06
C HIS A 42 4.91 13.89 0.17
N PHE A 43 4.15 14.06 -0.91
CA PHE A 43 2.71 14.28 -0.86
C PHE A 43 1.96 13.10 -1.47
N ALA A 44 0.85 12.71 -0.85
CA ALA A 44 -0.06 11.73 -1.41
C ALA A 44 -0.74 12.30 -2.67
N ASN A 45 -0.92 11.45 -3.68
CA ASN A 45 -1.59 11.83 -4.93
C ASN A 45 -3.10 12.03 -4.78
N ALA A 46 -3.69 11.40 -3.79
CA ALA A 46 -5.12 11.41 -3.53
C ALA A 46 -5.41 11.14 -2.06
N VAL A 47 -6.63 11.40 -1.65
CA VAL A 47 -7.20 11.09 -0.33
C VAL A 47 -8.61 10.52 -0.53
N PRO A 48 -9.13 9.70 0.38
CA PRO A 48 -8.50 9.10 1.57
C PRO A 48 -7.58 7.91 1.22
N CYS A 49 -7.43 6.94 2.16
CA CYS A 49 -6.47 5.85 2.08
C CYS A 49 -6.60 4.98 0.81
N GLY A 50 -7.77 4.49 0.45
CA GLY A 50 -7.97 3.66 -0.75
C GLY A 50 -7.50 4.32 -2.05
N PRO A 51 -7.96 5.53 -2.40
CA PRO A 51 -7.47 6.27 -3.57
C PRO A 51 -5.97 6.56 -3.54
N SER A 52 -5.44 6.92 -2.36
CA SER A 52 -4.00 7.16 -2.18
C SER A 52 -3.19 5.89 -2.44
N ARG A 53 -3.65 4.76 -1.90
CA ARG A 53 -2.99 3.47 -2.09
C ARG A 53 -3.13 2.94 -3.51
N ALA A 54 -4.27 3.13 -4.17
CA ALA A 54 -4.42 2.83 -5.59
C ALA A 54 -3.39 3.61 -6.43
N SER A 55 -3.19 4.90 -6.14
CA SER A 55 -2.13 5.69 -6.78
C SER A 55 -0.73 5.15 -6.48
N LEU A 56 -0.46 4.81 -5.22
CA LEU A 56 0.83 4.25 -4.78
C LEU A 56 1.14 2.92 -5.46
N HIS A 57 0.16 2.02 -5.53
CA HIS A 57 0.34 0.69 -6.07
C HIS A 57 0.47 0.66 -7.60
N THR A 58 -0.23 1.57 -8.29
CA THR A 58 -0.23 1.61 -9.77
C THR A 58 0.75 2.61 -10.37
N GLY A 59 1.24 3.58 -9.58
CA GLY A 59 1.99 4.73 -10.08
C GLY A 59 1.16 5.71 -10.90
N MET A 60 -0.18 5.64 -10.80
CA MET A 60 -1.10 6.45 -11.60
C MET A 60 -1.74 7.56 -10.77
N TYR A 61 -2.13 8.65 -11.43
CA TYR A 61 -2.98 9.67 -10.82
C TYR A 61 -4.43 9.17 -10.69
N LEU A 62 -5.16 9.73 -9.71
CA LEU A 62 -6.55 9.38 -9.41
C LEU A 62 -7.45 9.40 -10.66
N GLN A 63 -7.35 10.43 -11.49
CA GLN A 63 -8.16 10.55 -12.70
C GLN A 63 -7.92 9.43 -13.71
N ASN A 64 -6.79 8.72 -13.62
CA ASN A 64 -6.44 7.63 -14.52
C ASN A 64 -6.92 6.28 -13.99
N HIS A 65 -6.66 5.97 -12.70
CA HIS A 65 -7.09 4.69 -12.12
C HIS A 65 -8.56 4.70 -11.65
N ARG A 66 -9.15 5.87 -11.40
CA ARG A 66 -10.57 6.09 -11.06
C ARG A 66 -11.08 5.40 -9.77
N SER A 67 -10.22 4.82 -8.97
CA SER A 67 -10.58 4.34 -7.63
C SER A 67 -10.71 5.55 -6.70
N GLY A 68 -11.90 6.17 -6.68
CA GLY A 68 -12.12 7.53 -6.16
C GLY A 68 -12.46 7.62 -4.68
N THR A 69 -12.93 6.52 -4.07
CA THR A 69 -13.28 6.44 -2.64
C THR A 69 -12.81 5.10 -2.07
N ASN A 70 -12.78 5.00 -0.73
CA ASN A 70 -12.56 3.69 -0.09
C ASN A 70 -13.63 2.71 -0.56
N GLY A 71 -13.21 1.48 -0.85
CA GLY A 71 -14.07 0.45 -1.40
C GLY A 71 -14.36 0.56 -2.90
N THR A 72 -13.92 1.60 -3.59
CA THR A 72 -13.98 1.62 -5.06
C THR A 72 -12.97 0.62 -5.62
N PRO A 73 -13.41 -0.41 -6.37
CA PRO A 73 -12.51 -1.39 -6.93
C PRO A 73 -11.43 -0.79 -7.83
N LEU A 74 -10.22 -1.28 -7.70
CA LEU A 74 -9.16 -1.01 -8.66
C LEU A 74 -9.36 -1.93 -9.87
N ASP A 75 -9.58 -1.34 -11.03
CA ASP A 75 -9.83 -2.07 -12.27
C ASP A 75 -8.62 -2.98 -12.62
N ALA A 76 -8.89 -4.26 -12.83
CA ALA A 76 -7.88 -5.29 -13.09
C ALA A 76 -7.05 -5.07 -14.37
N ARG A 77 -7.52 -4.20 -15.29
CA ARG A 77 -6.73 -3.79 -16.46
C ARG A 77 -5.45 -3.03 -16.11
N HIS A 78 -5.37 -2.47 -14.89
CA HIS A 78 -4.19 -1.73 -14.46
C HIS A 78 -3.16 -2.67 -13.85
N THR A 79 -1.92 -2.56 -14.31
CA THR A 79 -0.80 -3.21 -13.64
C THR A 79 -0.49 -2.52 -12.31
N ASN A 80 0.24 -3.21 -11.45
CA ASN A 80 0.71 -2.69 -10.19
C ASN A 80 2.14 -3.17 -9.90
N TRP A 81 2.81 -2.54 -8.92
CA TRP A 81 4.19 -2.85 -8.60
C TRP A 81 4.42 -4.33 -8.24
N ALA A 82 3.45 -5.02 -7.63
CA ALA A 82 3.62 -6.42 -7.24
C ALA A 82 3.61 -7.35 -8.46
N LEU A 83 2.70 -7.11 -9.41
CA LEU A 83 2.68 -7.83 -10.68
C LEU A 83 3.98 -7.60 -11.47
N GLU A 84 4.48 -6.36 -11.50
CA GLU A 84 5.74 -6.04 -12.18
C GLU A 84 6.95 -6.66 -11.49
N ALA A 85 6.95 -6.72 -10.15
CA ALA A 85 7.98 -7.40 -9.37
C ALA A 85 8.03 -8.90 -9.67
N ARG A 86 6.87 -9.56 -9.80
CA ARG A 86 6.80 -10.97 -10.20
C ARG A 86 7.42 -11.22 -11.57
N LYS A 87 7.22 -10.34 -12.54
CA LYS A 87 7.86 -10.44 -13.87
C LYS A 87 9.40 -10.39 -13.77
N LYS A 88 9.93 -9.84 -12.69
CA LYS A 88 11.38 -9.76 -12.41
C LYS A 88 11.86 -10.88 -11.47
N GLY A 89 11.01 -11.87 -11.17
CA GLY A 89 11.35 -13.01 -10.34
C GLY A 89 11.30 -12.77 -8.83
N TYR A 90 10.70 -11.65 -8.38
CA TYR A 90 10.39 -11.48 -6.97
C TYR A 90 9.11 -12.21 -6.59
N ASP A 91 8.97 -12.57 -5.33
CA ASP A 91 7.73 -13.09 -4.74
C ASP A 91 7.27 -12.14 -3.61
N PRO A 92 6.46 -11.11 -3.95
CA PRO A 92 6.00 -10.14 -2.96
C PRO A 92 5.12 -10.79 -1.91
N ALA A 93 5.47 -10.63 -0.64
CA ALA A 93 4.72 -11.12 0.51
C ALA A 93 4.04 -9.96 1.25
N LEU A 94 2.83 -10.18 1.75
CA LEU A 94 2.03 -9.20 2.50
C LEU A 94 1.92 -9.58 3.97
N PHE A 95 2.25 -8.63 4.83
CA PHE A 95 1.93 -8.64 6.24
C PHE A 95 1.05 -7.42 6.53
N GLY A 96 -0.25 -7.63 6.76
CA GLY A 96 -1.24 -6.59 6.95
C GLY A 96 -2.25 -6.49 5.80
N TYR A 97 -2.47 -5.31 5.24
CA TYR A 97 -3.47 -5.09 4.20
C TYR A 97 -2.98 -4.05 3.16
N THR A 98 -3.60 -4.05 1.99
CA THR A 98 -3.27 -3.09 0.94
C THR A 98 -4.28 -1.95 0.79
N ASP A 99 -5.45 -2.05 1.43
CA ASP A 99 -6.56 -1.10 1.36
C ASP A 99 -6.95 -0.80 -0.11
N THR A 100 -7.02 -1.88 -0.88
CA THR A 100 -7.38 -1.81 -2.30
C THR A 100 -8.48 -2.83 -2.56
N ALA A 101 -9.69 -2.36 -2.86
CA ALA A 101 -10.78 -3.24 -3.22
C ALA A 101 -10.48 -3.96 -4.54
N ASN A 102 -10.67 -5.27 -4.55
CA ASN A 102 -10.44 -6.09 -5.72
C ASN A 102 -11.54 -5.91 -6.77
N ASP A 103 -11.20 -6.08 -8.03
CA ASP A 103 -12.15 -6.02 -9.13
C ASP A 103 -13.09 -7.24 -9.06
N PRO A 104 -14.39 -7.07 -8.86
CA PRO A 104 -15.31 -8.18 -8.71
C PRO A 104 -15.45 -9.03 -9.97
N ARG A 105 -15.02 -8.54 -11.11
CA ARG A 105 -15.03 -9.30 -12.37
C ARG A 105 -14.00 -10.43 -12.43
N GLU A 106 -12.98 -10.37 -11.55
CA GLU A 106 -11.89 -11.34 -11.49
C GLU A 106 -12.14 -12.50 -10.51
N PHE A 107 -13.27 -12.46 -9.79
CA PHE A 107 -13.56 -13.42 -8.71
C PHE A 107 -15.00 -13.93 -8.79
N ALA A 108 -15.25 -15.11 -8.21
CA ALA A 108 -16.60 -15.59 -7.94
C ALA A 108 -17.30 -14.64 -6.94
N ALA A 109 -18.61 -14.48 -7.06
CA ALA A 109 -19.35 -13.48 -6.28
C ALA A 109 -19.28 -13.67 -4.75
N ASP A 110 -19.00 -14.90 -4.29
CA ASP A 110 -18.84 -15.28 -2.89
C ASP A 110 -17.39 -15.35 -2.43
N HIS A 111 -16.45 -14.93 -3.27
CA HIS A 111 -15.01 -15.01 -2.95
C HIS A 111 -14.66 -14.12 -1.75
N GLU A 112 -13.83 -14.64 -0.85
CA GLU A 112 -13.42 -13.96 0.40
C GLU A 112 -12.84 -12.56 0.16
N TYR A 113 -12.11 -12.33 -0.91
CA TYR A 113 -11.53 -11.03 -1.26
C TYR A 113 -12.54 -9.97 -1.67
N LEU A 114 -13.80 -10.35 -1.88
CA LEU A 114 -14.91 -9.42 -2.14
C LEU A 114 -15.74 -9.10 -0.88
N GLN A 115 -15.45 -9.77 0.25
CA GLN A 115 -16.15 -9.54 1.52
C GLN A 115 -15.66 -8.28 2.24
N SER A 116 -14.51 -7.76 1.85
CA SER A 116 -13.90 -6.55 2.42
C SER A 116 -13.29 -5.71 1.30
N TYR A 117 -13.26 -4.40 1.50
CA TYR A 117 -12.51 -3.51 0.63
C TYR A 117 -11.00 -3.46 0.96
N GLU A 118 -10.55 -4.23 1.93
CA GLU A 118 -9.16 -4.31 2.37
C GLU A 118 -8.44 -5.55 1.83
N GLY A 119 -8.87 -6.04 0.68
CA GLY A 119 -8.30 -7.23 0.05
C GLY A 119 -6.81 -7.08 -0.33
N PRO A 120 -6.14 -8.20 -0.59
CA PRO A 120 -4.76 -8.16 -1.05
C PRO A 120 -4.68 -7.62 -2.48
N LEU A 121 -3.68 -6.79 -2.73
CA LEU A 121 -3.37 -6.33 -4.09
C LEU A 121 -3.02 -7.54 -4.99
N PRO A 122 -3.56 -7.63 -6.22
CA PRO A 122 -3.19 -8.67 -7.16
C PRO A 122 -1.66 -8.77 -7.35
N GLY A 123 -1.14 -10.01 -7.30
CA GLY A 123 0.30 -10.27 -7.40
C GLY A 123 1.03 -10.34 -6.06
N ILE A 124 0.40 -9.99 -4.95
CA ILE A 124 0.95 -10.19 -3.60
C ILE A 124 0.50 -11.54 -3.03
N THR A 125 1.39 -12.22 -2.32
CA THR A 125 1.07 -13.41 -1.52
C THR A 125 0.76 -12.98 -0.09
N PRO A 126 -0.50 -13.07 0.38
CA PRO A 126 -0.82 -12.74 1.76
C PRO A 126 -0.23 -13.80 2.71
N ILE A 127 0.58 -13.36 3.67
CA ILE A 127 1.15 -14.21 4.73
C ILE A 127 0.37 -14.00 6.03
N VAL A 128 0.11 -12.73 6.39
CA VAL A 128 -0.71 -12.36 7.53
C VAL A 128 -1.64 -11.23 7.08
N MET A 129 -2.94 -11.46 7.15
CA MET A 129 -3.93 -10.43 6.80
C MET A 129 -4.56 -9.81 8.06
N MET A 130 -5.07 -8.59 7.93
CA MET A 130 -5.83 -7.96 9.00
C MET A 130 -7.11 -8.78 9.28
N GLY A 131 -7.37 -9.08 10.56
CA GLY A 131 -8.50 -9.91 10.98
C GLY A 131 -8.19 -11.39 11.24
N THR A 132 -6.94 -11.81 11.11
CA THR A 132 -6.49 -13.17 11.44
C THR A 132 -6.09 -13.35 12.94
N PHE A 133 -6.32 -12.33 13.79
CA PHE A 133 -6.02 -12.36 15.22
C PHE A 133 -7.27 -12.25 16.09
#